data_6ce16a13a69f8d99a3fc4819e27e977f
#
_entry.id   6ce16a13a69f8d99a3fc4819e27e977f
#
_cell.length_a   1.000
_cell.length_b   1.000
_cell.length_c   1.000
_cell.angle_alpha   90.00
_cell.angle_beta   90.00
_cell.angle_gamma   90.00
#
_symmetry.space_group_name_H-M   'P 1'
#
loop_
_entity.id
_entity.type
_entity.pdbx_description
1 polymer ?
#
loop_
_entity_poly.entity_id
_entity_poly.type
_entity_poly.pdbx_seq_one_letter_code
_entity_poly.pdbx_strand_id
1 'polypeptide(L)'
;MHRPGVRAEATTRQTPPMHSSDNALELTRSLLDRPASVRHGHLDVLGESAESPAPTFAQRAMNSPFVATVYERLWRPAAFYVASGVTTSAEQRRASTALRLLQAKRLLDVACGPGNFTGPLARQMPPGSLAVGFDISEPMLTRAVTDNSGPGICYVRGDARTLPFGDETFDAVCCFGALYLMPDPFEVAREMVRVLRPGGRIAILTSYARQPAPVRYAMTAGARMIGLRLFDRHAFVDLFSSAGLIDVEQQTQRALQFVAAGKPG
;
A
#
# COMPACT_ATOMS: atom_id res chain seq x y z
N MET A 1 -42.72 34.09 -53.49
CA MET A 1 -42.08 34.40 -52.17
C MET A 1 -41.87 33.11 -51.41
N HIS A 2 -40.61 32.65 -51.40
CA HIS A 2 -40.21 31.39 -50.77
C HIS A 2 -39.40 31.75 -49.54
N ARG A 3 -39.81 31.30 -48.34
CA ARG A 3 -39.03 31.46 -47.08
C ARG A 3 -38.13 30.22 -46.89
N PRO A 4 -36.84 30.38 -46.61
CA PRO A 4 -36.00 29.25 -46.29
C PRO A 4 -36.18 28.84 -44.83
N GLY A 5 -36.29 27.51 -44.61
CA GLY A 5 -36.37 26.90 -43.30
C GLY A 5 -35.01 26.96 -42.54
N VAL A 6 -35.08 27.39 -41.30
CA VAL A 6 -33.94 27.36 -40.35
C VAL A 6 -33.76 25.91 -39.88
N ARG A 7 -32.61 25.29 -40.23
CA ARG A 7 -32.15 24.04 -39.63
C ARG A 7 -31.61 24.33 -38.24
N ALA A 8 -32.19 23.74 -37.23
CA ALA A 8 -31.63 23.71 -35.88
C ALA A 8 -30.40 22.77 -35.87
N GLU A 9 -29.22 23.33 -35.71
CA GLU A 9 -28.02 22.57 -35.39
C GLU A 9 -28.11 22.02 -33.95
N ALA A 10 -28.15 20.70 -33.83
CA ALA A 10 -28.03 20.01 -32.54
C ALA A 10 -26.63 20.18 -32.02
N THR A 11 -26.43 21.07 -31.04
CA THR A 11 -25.18 21.23 -30.31
C THR A 11 -24.94 19.99 -29.45
N THR A 12 -24.15 19.08 -29.94
CA THR A 12 -23.62 17.94 -29.14
C THR A 12 -22.81 18.52 -28.00
N ARG A 13 -23.32 18.48 -26.78
CA ARG A 13 -22.59 18.80 -25.56
C ARG A 13 -21.44 17.81 -25.43
N GLN A 14 -20.25 18.20 -25.82
CA GLN A 14 -19.01 17.49 -25.47
C GLN A 14 -18.87 17.54 -23.95
N THR A 15 -18.97 16.39 -23.30
CA THR A 15 -18.62 16.21 -21.90
C THR A 15 -17.13 16.63 -21.76
N PRO A 16 -16.77 17.52 -20.82
CA PRO A 16 -15.36 17.89 -20.64
C PRO A 16 -14.53 16.63 -20.33
N PRO A 17 -13.27 16.56 -20.79
CA PRO A 17 -12.42 15.43 -20.49
C PRO A 17 -12.28 15.28 -18.97
N MET A 18 -12.67 14.12 -18.44
CA MET A 18 -12.51 13.80 -17.02
C MET A 18 -11.04 13.98 -16.64
N HIS A 19 -10.77 14.70 -15.54
CA HIS A 19 -9.42 14.84 -15.02
C HIS A 19 -8.85 13.44 -14.72
N SER A 20 -7.55 13.23 -14.95
CA SER A 20 -6.91 11.91 -14.84
C SER A 20 -7.01 11.28 -13.43
N SER A 21 -7.18 12.08 -12.40
CA SER A 21 -7.47 11.67 -11.02
C SER A 21 -8.89 11.10 -10.85
N ASP A 22 -9.90 11.69 -11.51
CA ASP A 22 -11.29 11.22 -11.46
C ASP A 22 -11.40 9.82 -12.08
N ASN A 23 -10.63 9.56 -13.15
CA ASN A 23 -10.55 8.25 -13.77
C ASN A 23 -9.94 7.20 -12.83
N ALA A 24 -8.89 7.53 -12.05
CA ALA A 24 -8.30 6.59 -11.09
C ALA A 24 -9.27 6.26 -9.94
N LEU A 25 -10.04 7.24 -9.45
CA LEU A 25 -11.10 7.04 -8.46
C LEU A 25 -12.19 6.09 -8.97
N GLU A 26 -12.72 6.33 -10.17
CA GLU A 26 -13.76 5.48 -10.77
C GLU A 26 -13.26 4.07 -11.07
N LEU A 27 -12.05 3.92 -11.62
CA LEU A 27 -11.43 2.62 -11.83
C LEU A 27 -11.25 1.86 -10.51
N THR A 28 -10.75 2.54 -9.46
CA THR A 28 -10.58 1.91 -8.15
C THR A 28 -11.93 1.52 -7.56
N ARG A 29 -12.94 2.39 -7.64
CA ARG A 29 -14.31 2.10 -7.16
C ARG A 29 -14.89 0.86 -7.84
N SER A 30 -14.64 0.66 -9.14
CA SER A 30 -15.11 -0.53 -9.86
C SER A 30 -14.44 -1.84 -9.43
N LEU A 31 -13.30 -1.77 -8.73
CA LEU A 31 -12.59 -2.93 -8.18
C LEU A 31 -13.04 -3.31 -6.77
N LEU A 32 -13.77 -2.40 -6.07
CA LEU A 32 -14.23 -2.66 -4.70
C LEU A 32 -15.41 -3.63 -4.69
N ASP A 33 -15.43 -4.52 -3.71
CA ASP A 33 -16.53 -5.47 -3.45
C ASP A 33 -17.64 -4.87 -2.58
N ARG A 34 -17.47 -3.63 -2.12
CA ARG A 34 -18.40 -2.91 -1.25
C ARG A 34 -18.46 -1.42 -1.58
N PRO A 35 -19.54 -0.72 -1.19
CA PRO A 35 -19.66 0.72 -1.40
C PRO A 35 -18.55 1.51 -0.72
N ALA A 36 -18.12 2.60 -1.36
CA ALA A 36 -17.16 3.54 -0.81
C ALA A 36 -17.66 4.98 -1.01
N SER A 37 -17.51 5.80 0.04
CA SER A 37 -17.69 7.25 -0.04
C SER A 37 -16.38 7.94 -0.42
N VAL A 38 -16.45 9.15 -1.01
CA VAL A 38 -15.26 9.97 -1.24
C VAL A 38 -15.10 10.93 -0.07
N ARG A 39 -13.93 10.91 0.58
CA ARG A 39 -13.56 11.80 1.69
C ARG A 39 -12.16 12.34 1.44
N HIS A 40 -11.96 13.65 1.57
CA HIS A 40 -10.65 14.30 1.44
C HIS A 40 -9.82 13.80 0.23
N GLY A 41 -10.49 13.47 -0.89
CA GLY A 41 -9.85 12.98 -2.11
C GLY A 41 -9.45 11.50 -2.12
N HIS A 42 -9.84 10.71 -1.12
CA HIS A 42 -9.68 9.24 -1.09
C HIS A 42 -11.04 8.52 -0.99
N LEU A 43 -11.07 7.24 -1.31
CA LEU A 43 -12.24 6.37 -1.10
C LEU A 43 -12.22 5.83 0.34
N ASP A 44 -13.38 5.84 1.00
CA ASP A 44 -13.56 5.32 2.36
C ASP A 44 -14.57 4.17 2.34
N VAL A 45 -14.12 2.95 2.68
CA VAL A 45 -14.95 1.74 2.80
C VAL A 45 -15.32 1.39 4.24
N LEU A 46 -14.76 2.09 5.24
CA LEU A 46 -15.07 1.85 6.66
C LEU A 46 -16.31 2.60 7.11
N GLY A 47 -16.60 3.77 6.49
CA GLY A 47 -17.68 4.65 6.92
C GLY A 47 -17.40 5.42 8.23
N GLU A 48 -18.38 6.22 8.69
CA GLU A 48 -18.23 7.09 9.87
C GLU A 48 -18.18 6.34 11.20
N SER A 49 -18.74 5.14 11.25
CA SER A 49 -18.91 4.37 12.50
C SER A 49 -17.79 3.38 12.79
N ALA A 50 -16.80 3.23 11.89
CA ALA A 50 -15.68 2.34 12.13
C ALA A 50 -14.69 3.02 13.09
N GLU A 51 -14.87 2.77 14.41
CA GLU A 51 -13.79 2.99 15.36
C GLU A 51 -12.58 2.14 14.88
N SER A 52 -11.50 2.81 14.51
CA SER A 52 -10.22 2.11 14.34
C SER A 52 -9.94 1.32 15.62
N PRO A 53 -9.52 0.05 15.53
CA PRO A 53 -9.14 -0.71 16.73
C PRO A 53 -8.24 0.16 17.60
N ALA A 54 -8.44 0.12 18.93
CA ALA A 54 -7.76 1.00 19.86
C ALA A 54 -6.27 1.13 19.49
N PRO A 55 -5.81 2.32 19.10
CA PRO A 55 -4.49 2.47 18.53
C PRO A 55 -3.43 2.10 19.57
N THR A 56 -2.43 1.32 19.18
CA THR A 56 -1.24 1.06 19.98
C THR A 56 -0.55 2.39 20.33
N PHE A 57 0.31 2.41 21.34
CA PHE A 57 1.05 3.63 21.70
C PHE A 57 1.79 4.22 20.49
N ALA A 58 2.39 3.38 19.65
CA ALA A 58 3.05 3.80 18.41
C ALA A 58 2.06 4.41 17.40
N GLN A 59 0.88 3.83 17.23
CA GLN A 59 -0.19 4.35 16.36
C GLN A 59 -0.77 5.66 16.90
N ARG A 60 -0.93 5.80 18.24
CA ARG A 60 -1.37 7.08 18.88
C ARG A 60 -0.36 8.20 18.64
N ALA A 61 0.92 7.91 18.77
CA ALA A 61 1.98 8.90 18.48
C ALA A 61 1.96 9.33 17.00
N MET A 62 1.69 8.42 16.07
CA MET A 62 1.57 8.70 14.64
C MET A 62 0.31 9.50 14.28
N ASN A 63 -0.74 9.44 15.07
CA ASN A 63 -1.98 10.20 14.85
C ASN A 63 -1.89 11.67 15.28
N SER A 64 -0.81 12.10 15.96
CA SER A 64 -0.57 13.50 16.28
C SER A 64 -0.07 14.26 15.05
N PRO A 65 -0.74 15.35 14.58
CA PRO A 65 -0.34 16.10 13.37
C PRO A 65 1.09 16.64 13.42
N PHE A 66 1.55 17.06 14.60
CA PHE A 66 2.92 17.58 14.78
C PHE A 66 3.96 16.45 14.76
N VAL A 67 3.70 15.35 15.48
CA VAL A 67 4.58 14.17 15.51
C VAL A 67 4.63 13.52 14.14
N ALA A 68 3.49 13.40 13.45
CA ALA A 68 3.45 12.86 12.08
C ALA A 68 4.33 13.67 11.12
N THR A 69 4.33 15.01 11.21
CA THR A 69 5.11 15.85 10.29
C THR A 69 6.62 15.77 10.53
N VAL A 70 7.07 15.86 11.78
CA VAL A 70 8.49 15.80 12.15
C VAL A 70 9.02 14.36 12.02
N TYR A 71 8.22 13.38 12.42
CA TYR A 71 8.55 11.95 12.33
C TYR A 71 8.72 11.52 10.87
N GLU A 72 7.79 11.85 9.99
CA GLU A 72 7.82 11.43 8.58
C GLU A 72 8.93 12.09 7.78
N ARG A 73 9.23 13.38 8.00
CA ARG A 73 10.22 14.10 7.18
C ARG A 73 11.68 13.89 7.61
N LEU A 74 11.93 13.70 8.89
CA LEU A 74 13.29 13.65 9.44
C LEU A 74 13.59 12.32 10.14
N TRP A 75 12.71 11.87 11.01
CA TRP A 75 12.96 10.71 11.87
C TRP A 75 12.76 9.38 11.16
N ARG A 76 11.71 9.25 10.37
CA ARG A 76 11.42 8.00 9.67
C ARG A 76 12.50 7.65 8.63
N PRO A 77 12.94 8.55 7.73
CA PRO A 77 14.04 8.23 6.81
C PRO A 77 15.34 7.91 7.54
N ALA A 78 15.68 8.64 8.62
CA ALA A 78 16.85 8.39 9.43
C ALA A 78 16.75 7.08 10.21
N ALA A 79 15.63 6.82 10.89
CA ALA A 79 15.38 5.58 11.61
C ALA A 79 15.35 4.38 10.65
N PHE A 80 14.76 4.55 9.47
CA PHE A 80 14.75 3.53 8.43
C PHE A 80 16.15 3.24 7.90
N TYR A 81 16.95 4.29 7.63
CA TYR A 81 18.37 4.13 7.25
C TYR A 81 19.19 3.45 8.35
N VAL A 82 19.00 3.83 9.61
CA VAL A 82 19.66 3.17 10.76
C VAL A 82 19.24 1.71 10.86
N ALA A 83 17.98 1.39 10.66
CA ALA A 83 17.44 0.04 10.75
C ALA A 83 17.76 -0.84 9.55
N SER A 84 17.81 -0.27 8.33
CA SER A 84 18.09 -1.01 7.09
C SER A 84 19.53 -0.88 6.61
N GLY A 85 20.16 0.26 6.81
CA GLY A 85 21.43 0.62 6.17
C GLY A 85 21.29 1.02 4.71
N VAL A 86 20.05 1.19 4.21
CA VAL A 86 19.74 1.47 2.80
C VAL A 86 18.90 2.74 2.69
N THR A 87 19.13 3.52 1.65
CA THR A 87 18.32 4.73 1.39
C THR A 87 16.94 4.35 0.86
N THR A 88 15.93 5.17 1.16
CA THR A 88 14.56 4.97 0.67
C THR A 88 14.50 4.81 -0.85
N SER A 89 15.30 5.59 -1.60
CA SER A 89 15.35 5.48 -3.06
C SER A 89 15.95 4.18 -3.57
N ALA A 90 16.91 3.59 -2.83
CA ALA A 90 17.43 2.26 -3.18
C ALA A 90 16.40 1.16 -2.91
N GLU A 91 15.65 1.27 -1.80
CA GLU A 91 14.54 0.34 -1.50
C GLU A 91 13.41 0.47 -2.52
N GLN A 92 13.06 1.69 -2.96
CA GLN A 92 12.06 1.90 -4.02
C GLN A 92 12.48 1.23 -5.35
N ARG A 93 13.75 1.37 -5.75
CA ARG A 93 14.27 0.68 -6.96
C ARG A 93 14.21 -0.83 -6.82
N ARG A 94 14.61 -1.35 -5.66
CA ARG A 94 14.54 -2.78 -5.35
C ARG A 94 13.09 -3.29 -5.41
N ALA A 95 12.17 -2.57 -4.78
CA ALA A 95 10.74 -2.88 -4.81
C ALA A 95 10.21 -2.92 -6.24
N SER A 96 10.55 -1.91 -7.05
CA SER A 96 10.16 -1.84 -8.46
C SER A 96 10.61 -3.05 -9.27
N THR A 97 11.87 -3.47 -9.08
CA THR A 97 12.42 -4.64 -9.77
C THR A 97 11.74 -5.93 -9.30
N ALA A 98 11.61 -6.13 -8.00
CA ALA A 98 10.99 -7.34 -7.42
C ALA A 98 9.52 -7.49 -7.82
N LEU A 99 8.78 -6.37 -7.90
CA LEU A 99 7.38 -6.30 -8.31
C LEU A 99 7.19 -6.30 -9.83
N ARG A 100 8.27 -6.23 -10.63
CA ARG A 100 8.22 -6.13 -12.11
C ARG A 100 7.31 -4.99 -12.59
N LEU A 101 7.41 -3.81 -11.97
CA LEU A 101 6.46 -2.70 -12.17
C LEU A 101 6.37 -2.20 -13.61
N LEU A 102 7.43 -2.33 -14.42
CA LEU A 102 7.40 -1.98 -15.85
C LEU A 102 6.39 -2.81 -16.66
N GLN A 103 5.89 -3.91 -16.11
CA GLN A 103 4.90 -4.80 -16.74
C GLN A 103 3.56 -4.79 -16.00
N ALA A 104 3.50 -4.20 -14.80
CA ALA A 104 2.31 -4.17 -13.97
C ALA A 104 1.31 -3.11 -14.46
N LYS A 105 0.04 -3.46 -14.49
CA LYS A 105 -1.08 -2.54 -14.79
C LYS A 105 -1.81 -2.09 -13.53
N ARG A 106 -1.80 -2.92 -12.48
CA ARG A 106 -2.45 -2.63 -11.20
C ARG A 106 -1.52 -2.96 -10.05
N LEU A 107 -1.20 -1.94 -9.25
CA LEU A 107 -0.41 -2.05 -8.01
C LEU A 107 -1.31 -1.80 -6.81
N LEU A 108 -1.17 -2.61 -5.76
CA LEU A 108 -1.71 -2.36 -4.43
C LEU A 108 -0.56 -2.16 -3.43
N ASP A 109 -0.52 -0.99 -2.79
CA ASP A 109 0.42 -0.67 -1.70
C ASP A 109 -0.34 -0.68 -0.37
N VAL A 110 -0.21 -1.77 0.38
CA VAL A 110 -0.94 -2.03 1.64
C VAL A 110 -0.24 -1.36 2.81
N ALA A 111 -1.02 -0.62 3.60
CA ALA A 111 -0.54 0.26 4.66
C ALA A 111 0.45 1.30 4.12
N CYS A 112 0.01 2.00 3.08
CA CYS A 112 0.81 2.95 2.32
C CYS A 112 1.23 4.19 3.12
N GLY A 113 0.55 4.45 4.26
CA GLY A 113 0.74 5.67 5.05
C GLY A 113 0.54 6.93 4.20
N PRO A 114 1.48 7.89 4.20
CA PRO A 114 1.38 9.11 3.41
C PRO A 114 1.78 8.92 1.94
N GLY A 115 1.83 7.70 1.42
CA GLY A 115 2.07 7.39 0.01
C GLY A 115 3.52 7.51 -0.45
N ASN A 116 4.50 7.51 0.48
CA ASN A 116 5.93 7.70 0.16
C ASN A 116 6.54 6.59 -0.71
N PHE A 117 5.89 5.44 -0.78
CA PHE A 117 6.20 4.37 -1.73
C PHE A 117 5.24 4.37 -2.91
N THR A 118 3.94 4.53 -2.67
CA THR A 118 2.89 4.51 -3.71
C THR A 118 3.20 5.44 -4.87
N GLY A 119 3.45 6.73 -4.60
CA GLY A 119 3.73 7.73 -5.65
C GLY A 119 4.99 7.41 -6.48
N PRO A 120 6.16 7.19 -5.85
CA PRO A 120 7.37 6.80 -6.57
C PRO A 120 7.27 5.48 -7.36
N LEU A 121 6.54 4.48 -6.85
CA LEU A 121 6.33 3.20 -7.55
C LEU A 121 5.37 3.38 -8.73
N ALA A 122 4.29 4.14 -8.57
CA ALA A 122 3.33 4.45 -9.64
C ALA A 122 4.01 5.11 -10.85
N ARG A 123 4.96 6.02 -10.60
CA ARG A 123 5.72 6.70 -11.68
C ARG A 123 6.63 5.76 -12.50
N GLN A 124 6.87 4.54 -12.04
CA GLN A 124 7.66 3.53 -12.74
C GLN A 124 6.78 2.53 -13.52
N MET A 125 5.47 2.62 -13.37
CA MET A 125 4.52 1.77 -14.09
C MET A 125 4.26 2.31 -15.51
N PRO A 126 3.78 1.48 -16.43
CA PRO A 126 3.40 1.93 -17.77
C PRO A 126 2.29 2.99 -17.74
N PRO A 127 2.22 3.89 -18.73
CA PRO A 127 1.10 4.83 -18.87
C PRO A 127 -0.26 4.11 -18.85
N GLY A 128 -1.24 4.71 -18.18
CA GLY A 128 -2.59 4.15 -18.03
C GLY A 128 -2.71 3.04 -16.99
N SER A 129 -1.65 2.78 -16.21
CA SER A 129 -1.70 1.87 -15.06
C SER A 129 -2.38 2.52 -13.85
N LEU A 130 -2.85 1.68 -12.92
CA LEU A 130 -3.48 2.10 -11.67
C LEU A 130 -2.63 1.67 -10.47
N ALA A 131 -2.30 2.60 -9.60
CA ALA A 131 -1.69 2.35 -8.30
C ALA A 131 -2.68 2.72 -7.19
N VAL A 132 -2.99 1.76 -6.33
CA VAL A 132 -3.89 1.95 -5.18
C VAL A 132 -3.07 1.93 -3.91
N GLY A 133 -3.04 3.05 -3.18
CA GLY A 133 -2.55 3.12 -1.81
C GLY A 133 -3.69 2.79 -0.84
N PHE A 134 -3.48 1.84 0.05
CA PHE A 134 -4.49 1.38 1.00
C PHE A 134 -3.99 1.56 2.43
N ASP A 135 -4.75 2.25 3.28
CA ASP A 135 -4.40 2.45 4.69
C ASP A 135 -5.65 2.61 5.57
N ILE A 136 -5.53 2.33 6.85
CA ILE A 136 -6.61 2.52 7.82
C ILE A 136 -6.70 3.96 8.34
N SER A 137 -5.59 4.71 8.27
CA SER A 137 -5.42 6.03 8.86
C SER A 137 -5.87 7.14 7.93
N GLU A 138 -7.01 7.77 8.23
CA GLU A 138 -7.52 8.91 7.47
C GLU A 138 -6.52 10.10 7.41
N PRO A 139 -5.85 10.50 8.52
CA PRO A 139 -4.84 11.57 8.45
C PRO A 139 -3.67 11.25 7.51
N MET A 140 -3.23 9.99 7.46
CA MET A 140 -2.16 9.55 6.55
C MET A 140 -2.61 9.61 5.11
N LEU A 141 -3.83 9.17 4.81
CA LEU A 141 -4.38 9.21 3.45
C LEU A 141 -4.65 10.63 2.97
N THR A 142 -5.14 11.53 3.83
CA THR A 142 -5.28 12.95 3.49
C THR A 142 -3.93 13.55 3.09
N ARG A 143 -2.87 13.18 3.79
CA ARG A 143 -1.52 13.58 3.44
C ARG A 143 -1.03 12.91 2.16
N ALA A 144 -1.34 11.64 1.94
CA ALA A 144 -0.99 10.92 0.70
C ALA A 144 -1.61 11.60 -0.53
N VAL A 145 -2.88 11.98 -0.43
CA VAL A 145 -3.56 12.77 -1.48
C VAL A 145 -2.89 14.10 -1.72
N THR A 146 -2.43 14.80 -0.69
CA THR A 146 -1.79 16.11 -0.82
C THR A 146 -0.38 16.01 -1.41
N ASP A 147 0.45 15.08 -0.91
CA ASP A 147 1.89 15.05 -1.18
C ASP A 147 2.27 14.07 -2.31
N ASN A 148 1.45 13.05 -2.57
CA ASN A 148 1.79 11.92 -3.45
C ASN A 148 0.68 11.55 -4.44
N SER A 149 -0.21 12.47 -4.81
CA SER A 149 -1.18 12.28 -5.89
C SER A 149 -0.53 12.28 -7.26
N GLY A 150 -1.26 11.81 -8.25
CA GLY A 150 -0.85 11.85 -9.65
C GLY A 150 -1.78 11.05 -10.55
N PRO A 151 -1.56 11.10 -11.87
CA PRO A 151 -2.31 10.30 -12.82
C PRO A 151 -2.23 8.80 -12.46
N GLY A 152 -3.38 8.11 -12.45
CA GLY A 152 -3.44 6.69 -12.15
C GLY A 152 -3.17 6.33 -10.69
N ILE A 153 -3.18 7.28 -9.74
CA ILE A 153 -3.03 7.01 -8.30
C ILE A 153 -4.37 7.26 -7.61
N CYS A 154 -4.81 6.29 -6.81
CA CYS A 154 -5.97 6.41 -5.93
C CYS A 154 -5.61 5.91 -4.53
N TYR A 155 -6.25 6.50 -3.52
CA TYR A 155 -6.09 6.08 -2.12
C TYR A 155 -7.42 5.56 -1.58
N VAL A 156 -7.34 4.49 -0.77
CA VAL A 156 -8.51 3.83 -0.18
C VAL A 156 -8.30 3.65 1.32
N ARG A 157 -9.28 4.08 2.12
CA ARG A 157 -9.32 3.83 3.55
C ARG A 157 -10.02 2.52 3.83
N GLY A 158 -9.35 1.60 4.56
CA GLY A 158 -9.91 0.31 4.92
C GLY A 158 -9.06 -0.48 5.90
N ASP A 159 -9.56 -1.64 6.32
CA ASP A 159 -8.81 -2.59 7.15
C ASP A 159 -8.12 -3.63 6.26
N ALA A 160 -6.80 -3.71 6.34
CA ALA A 160 -6.01 -4.61 5.52
C ALA A 160 -6.20 -6.12 5.87
N ARG A 161 -6.86 -6.43 6.98
CA ARG A 161 -7.26 -7.80 7.34
C ARG A 161 -8.42 -8.32 6.49
N THR A 162 -9.14 -7.40 5.83
CA THR A 162 -10.27 -7.71 4.93
C THR A 162 -10.23 -6.74 3.76
N LEU A 163 -9.29 -6.96 2.83
CA LEU A 163 -9.13 -6.09 1.67
C LEU A 163 -10.40 -6.09 0.80
N PRO A 164 -10.97 -4.93 0.49
CA PRO A 164 -12.25 -4.81 -0.22
C PRO A 164 -12.09 -4.99 -1.73
N PHE A 165 -11.29 -5.96 -2.14
CA PHE A 165 -11.01 -6.27 -3.53
C PHE A 165 -11.25 -7.75 -3.78
N GLY A 166 -11.76 -8.07 -4.97
CA GLY A 166 -11.90 -9.46 -5.41
C GLY A 166 -10.56 -10.20 -5.48
N ASP A 167 -10.62 -11.53 -5.52
CA ASP A 167 -9.45 -12.36 -5.72
C ASP A 167 -8.74 -11.98 -7.02
N GLU A 168 -7.43 -12.12 -7.07
CA GLU A 168 -6.62 -12.02 -8.29
C GLU A 168 -6.77 -10.69 -9.05
N THR A 169 -7.00 -9.59 -8.31
CA THR A 169 -7.25 -8.27 -8.88
C THR A 169 -5.97 -7.54 -9.32
N PHE A 170 -4.83 -7.72 -8.62
CA PHE A 170 -3.63 -6.91 -8.77
C PHE A 170 -2.46 -7.69 -9.39
N ASP A 171 -1.69 -7.01 -10.26
CA ASP A 171 -0.45 -7.54 -10.83
C ASP A 171 0.71 -7.51 -9.84
N ALA A 172 0.73 -6.48 -9.00
CA ALA A 172 1.75 -6.24 -7.99
C ALA A 172 1.10 -5.86 -6.67
N VAL A 173 1.55 -6.47 -5.56
CA VAL A 173 1.07 -6.17 -4.20
C VAL A 173 2.26 -5.97 -3.29
N CYS A 174 2.26 -4.92 -2.48
CA CYS A 174 3.35 -4.66 -1.54
C CYS A 174 2.88 -4.14 -0.19
N CYS A 175 3.77 -4.27 0.82
CA CYS A 175 3.63 -3.66 2.14
C CYS A 175 5.03 -3.34 2.70
N PHE A 176 5.36 -2.06 2.81
CA PHE A 176 6.71 -1.64 3.20
C PHE A 176 6.73 -0.91 4.54
N GLY A 177 7.29 -1.60 5.55
CA GLY A 177 7.53 -1.02 6.87
C GLY A 177 6.30 -0.87 7.77
N ALA A 178 5.28 -1.73 7.62
CA ALA A 178 4.04 -1.63 8.38
C ALA A 178 3.61 -2.94 9.09
N LEU A 179 3.90 -4.12 8.55
CA LEU A 179 3.45 -5.39 9.11
C LEU A 179 3.83 -5.59 10.59
N TYR A 180 4.96 -5.07 11.01
CA TYR A 180 5.40 -5.17 12.41
C TYR A 180 4.61 -4.27 13.40
N LEU A 181 3.74 -3.39 12.89
CA LEU A 181 2.84 -2.53 13.67
C LEU A 181 1.42 -3.09 13.75
N MET A 182 1.10 -4.12 12.96
CA MET A 182 -0.25 -4.66 12.84
C MET A 182 -0.52 -5.74 13.90
N PRO A 183 -1.76 -5.85 14.41
CA PRO A 183 -2.14 -6.91 15.32
C PRO A 183 -2.08 -8.29 14.66
N ASP A 184 -2.55 -8.41 13.40
CA ASP A 184 -2.69 -9.67 12.67
C ASP A 184 -1.94 -9.66 11.32
N PRO A 185 -0.58 -9.54 11.34
CA PRO A 185 0.21 -9.33 10.13
C PRO A 185 0.18 -10.51 9.15
N PHE A 186 -0.03 -11.72 9.63
CA PHE A 186 -0.13 -12.92 8.80
C PHE A 186 -1.48 -13.02 8.08
N GLU A 187 -2.55 -12.50 8.67
CA GLU A 187 -3.84 -12.37 8.02
C GLU A 187 -3.77 -11.36 6.88
N VAL A 188 -3.18 -10.19 7.15
CA VAL A 188 -2.91 -9.19 6.12
C VAL A 188 -2.08 -9.78 4.97
N ALA A 189 -1.02 -10.55 5.28
CA ALA A 189 -0.20 -11.18 4.26
C ALA A 189 -0.98 -12.21 3.42
N ARG A 190 -1.94 -12.96 4.02
CA ARG A 190 -2.83 -13.87 3.27
C ARG A 190 -3.78 -13.10 2.35
N GLU A 191 -4.36 -12.00 2.82
CA GLU A 191 -5.18 -11.12 1.99
C GLU A 191 -4.41 -10.54 0.80
N MET A 192 -3.15 -10.13 1.03
CA MET A 192 -2.26 -9.68 -0.03
C MET A 192 -2.03 -10.79 -1.09
N VAL A 193 -1.88 -12.06 -0.67
CA VAL A 193 -1.76 -13.20 -1.59
C VAL A 193 -3.08 -13.49 -2.31
N ARG A 194 -4.24 -13.34 -1.63
CA ARG A 194 -5.56 -13.55 -2.22
C ARG A 194 -5.81 -12.60 -3.39
N VAL A 195 -5.56 -11.32 -3.19
CA VAL A 195 -5.80 -10.30 -4.21
C VAL A 195 -4.74 -10.25 -5.31
N LEU A 196 -3.62 -10.99 -5.17
CA LEU A 196 -2.57 -11.12 -6.18
C LEU A 196 -3.01 -12.08 -7.28
N ARG A 197 -2.98 -11.67 -8.54
CA ARG A 197 -3.34 -12.51 -9.68
C ARG A 197 -2.27 -13.57 -10.00
N PRO A 198 -2.62 -14.64 -10.72
CA PRO A 198 -1.63 -15.52 -11.35
C PRO A 198 -0.64 -14.73 -12.22
N GLY A 199 0.64 -15.10 -12.15
CA GLY A 199 1.74 -14.35 -12.78
C GLY A 199 2.12 -13.04 -12.10
N GLY A 200 1.40 -12.62 -11.03
CA GLY A 200 1.67 -11.41 -10.26
C GLY A 200 2.86 -11.55 -9.30
N ARG A 201 3.32 -10.41 -8.76
CA ARG A 201 4.46 -10.33 -7.83
C ARG A 201 4.06 -9.66 -6.52
N ILE A 202 4.53 -10.23 -5.41
CA ILE A 202 4.37 -9.66 -4.06
C ILE A 202 5.72 -9.29 -3.48
N ALA A 203 5.80 -8.19 -2.73
CA ALA A 203 6.99 -7.81 -1.97
C ALA A 203 6.63 -7.17 -0.64
N ILE A 204 7.34 -7.54 0.41
CA ILE A 204 7.20 -6.94 1.74
C ILE A 204 8.56 -6.50 2.28
N LEU A 205 8.56 -5.44 3.10
CA LEU A 205 9.67 -5.05 3.93
C LEU A 205 9.19 -4.99 5.38
N THR A 206 9.80 -5.79 6.25
CA THR A 206 9.38 -5.89 7.64
C THR A 206 10.57 -6.15 8.57
N SER A 207 10.34 -6.11 9.88
CA SER A 207 11.35 -6.43 10.88
C SER A 207 11.67 -7.93 10.91
N TYR A 208 12.85 -8.28 11.42
CA TYR A 208 13.15 -9.65 11.84
C TYR A 208 14.08 -9.68 13.07
N ALA A 209 14.00 -10.76 13.82
CA ALA A 209 14.85 -10.99 14.98
C ALA A 209 16.13 -11.72 14.57
N ARG A 210 17.25 -10.97 14.50
CA ARG A 210 18.57 -11.48 14.06
C ARG A 210 19.28 -12.32 15.10
N GLN A 211 19.00 -12.09 16.38
CA GLN A 211 19.84 -12.54 17.50
C GLN A 211 19.67 -14.03 17.85
N PRO A 212 20.68 -14.68 18.49
CA PRO A 212 20.55 -16.01 19.10
C PRO A 212 19.37 -16.06 20.09
N ALA A 213 18.84 -17.25 20.33
CA ALA A 213 17.59 -17.45 21.06
C ALA A 213 17.43 -16.64 22.35
N PRO A 214 18.37 -16.60 23.33
CA PRO A 214 18.11 -15.90 24.58
C PRO A 214 17.99 -14.38 24.39
N VAL A 215 18.85 -13.77 23.58
CA VAL A 215 18.79 -12.31 23.26
C VAL A 215 17.56 -11.98 22.44
N ARG A 216 17.19 -12.84 21.51
CA ARG A 216 15.99 -12.70 20.69
C ARG A 216 14.73 -12.62 21.53
N TYR A 217 14.58 -13.48 22.56
CA TYR A 217 13.41 -13.45 23.45
C TYR A 217 13.32 -12.15 24.23
N ALA A 218 14.42 -11.66 24.78
CA ALA A 218 14.45 -10.38 25.50
C ALA A 218 14.10 -9.19 24.58
N MET A 219 14.69 -9.15 23.39
CA MET A 219 14.40 -8.11 22.38
C MET A 219 12.95 -8.16 21.90
N THR A 220 12.38 -9.34 21.67
CA THR A 220 10.98 -9.51 21.25
C THR A 220 10.02 -9.06 22.33
N ALA A 221 10.31 -9.37 23.60
CA ALA A 221 9.52 -8.90 24.74
C ALA A 221 9.57 -7.37 24.86
N GLY A 222 10.76 -6.77 24.78
CA GLY A 222 10.92 -5.31 24.82
C GLY A 222 10.25 -4.61 23.63
N ALA A 223 10.37 -5.14 22.43
CA ALA A 223 9.71 -4.61 21.24
C ALA A 223 8.17 -4.64 21.38
N ARG A 224 7.60 -5.74 21.92
CA ARG A 224 6.17 -5.85 22.19
C ARG A 224 5.65 -4.79 23.17
N MET A 225 6.44 -4.43 24.19
CA MET A 225 6.04 -3.38 25.14
C MET A 225 5.86 -2.01 24.48
N ILE A 226 6.55 -1.71 23.40
CA ILE A 226 6.42 -0.47 22.62
C ILE A 226 5.53 -0.65 21.36
N GLY A 227 4.84 -1.79 21.24
CA GLY A 227 3.91 -2.07 20.15
C GLY A 227 4.57 -2.50 18.83
N LEU A 228 5.84 -2.90 18.87
CA LEU A 228 6.55 -3.43 17.72
C LEU A 228 6.61 -4.97 17.77
N ARG A 229 6.53 -5.61 16.62
CA ARG A 229 6.67 -7.06 16.47
C ARG A 229 7.96 -7.39 15.73
N LEU A 230 8.77 -8.27 16.26
CA LEU A 230 9.92 -8.87 15.58
C LEU A 230 9.54 -10.26 15.09
N PHE A 231 9.69 -10.49 13.81
CA PHE A 231 9.32 -11.77 13.19
C PHE A 231 10.49 -12.76 13.19
N ASP A 232 10.17 -14.04 13.15
CA ASP A 232 11.14 -15.05 12.78
C ASP A 232 11.60 -14.83 11.32
N ARG A 233 12.85 -15.18 11.04
CA ARG A 233 13.43 -14.97 9.72
C ARG A 233 12.63 -15.64 8.60
N HIS A 234 12.12 -16.82 8.84
CA HIS A 234 11.43 -17.63 7.83
C HIS A 234 9.91 -17.41 7.80
N ALA A 235 9.33 -16.69 8.77
CA ALA A 235 7.89 -16.58 8.95
C ALA A 235 7.11 -16.20 7.68
N PHE A 236 7.60 -15.24 6.90
CA PHE A 236 6.95 -14.84 5.64
C PHE A 236 7.40 -15.68 4.44
N VAL A 237 8.61 -16.23 4.46
CA VAL A 237 9.06 -17.21 3.45
C VAL A 237 8.19 -18.44 3.50
N ASP A 238 7.96 -18.99 4.71
CA ASP A 238 7.13 -20.17 4.92
C ASP A 238 5.66 -19.89 4.58
N LEU A 239 5.15 -18.71 4.94
CA LEU A 239 3.79 -18.31 4.59
C LEU A 239 3.60 -18.25 3.06
N PHE A 240 4.49 -17.59 2.34
CA PHE A 240 4.38 -17.45 0.89
C PHE A 240 4.56 -18.78 0.18
N SER A 241 5.52 -19.60 0.62
CA SER A 241 5.72 -20.95 0.07
C SER A 241 4.51 -21.87 0.33
N SER A 242 3.94 -21.83 1.55
CA SER A 242 2.75 -22.60 1.91
C SER A 242 1.49 -22.14 1.17
N ALA A 243 1.44 -20.87 0.75
CA ALA A 243 0.39 -20.31 -0.09
C ALA A 243 0.59 -20.61 -1.58
N GLY A 244 1.59 -21.42 -1.96
CA GLY A 244 1.86 -21.82 -3.33
C GLY A 244 2.61 -20.77 -4.17
N LEU A 245 3.19 -19.74 -3.55
CA LEU A 245 4.03 -18.79 -4.27
C LEU A 245 5.39 -19.40 -4.61
N ILE A 246 5.94 -19.01 -5.73
CA ILE A 246 7.23 -19.46 -6.27
C ILE A 246 8.24 -18.30 -6.31
N ASP A 247 9.50 -18.60 -6.61
CA ASP A 247 10.59 -17.61 -6.68
C ASP A 247 10.67 -16.77 -5.40
N VAL A 248 10.56 -17.42 -4.24
CA VAL A 248 10.60 -16.72 -2.95
C VAL A 248 12.03 -16.29 -2.66
N GLU A 249 12.26 -14.99 -2.74
CA GLU A 249 13.53 -14.35 -2.46
C GLU A 249 13.52 -13.65 -1.11
N GLN A 250 14.54 -13.83 -0.31
CA GLN A 250 14.70 -13.14 0.96
C GLN A 250 16.06 -12.47 1.05
N GLN A 251 16.07 -11.22 1.46
CA GLN A 251 17.28 -10.49 1.82
C GLN A 251 17.11 -9.85 3.18
N THR A 252 18.09 -10.06 4.05
CA THR A 252 18.10 -9.50 5.41
C THR A 252 19.15 -8.41 5.51
N GLN A 253 18.77 -7.28 6.11
CA GLN A 253 19.63 -6.12 6.30
C GLN A 253 19.43 -5.57 7.71
N ARG A 254 20.47 -5.66 8.55
CA ARG A 254 20.41 -5.25 9.96
C ARG A 254 19.20 -5.84 10.70
N ALA A 255 18.17 -5.02 10.99
CA ALA A 255 16.94 -5.43 11.69
C ALA A 255 15.72 -5.62 10.77
N LEU A 256 15.91 -5.47 9.47
CA LEU A 256 14.86 -5.58 8.47
C LEU A 256 15.10 -6.76 7.52
N GLN A 257 14.00 -7.28 7.00
CA GLN A 257 14.00 -8.26 5.93
C GLN A 257 13.09 -7.80 4.80
N PHE A 258 13.57 -7.99 3.59
CA PHE A 258 12.79 -7.86 2.36
C PHE A 258 12.49 -9.25 1.85
N VAL A 259 11.22 -9.55 1.60
CA VAL A 259 10.78 -10.83 1.03
C VAL A 259 9.94 -10.54 -0.20
N ALA A 260 10.24 -11.20 -1.31
CA ALA A 260 9.48 -11.11 -2.55
C ALA A 260 9.16 -12.50 -3.08
N ALA A 261 8.05 -12.63 -3.79
CA ALA A 261 7.63 -13.90 -4.40
C ALA A 261 6.76 -13.65 -5.62
N GLY A 262 6.54 -14.71 -6.42
CA GLY A 262 5.62 -14.72 -7.56
C GLY A 262 4.47 -15.69 -7.33
N LYS A 263 3.26 -15.36 -7.80
CA LYS A 263 2.17 -16.33 -7.91
C LYS A 263 2.31 -17.07 -9.24
N PRO A 264 2.26 -18.39 -9.28
CA PRO A 264 2.27 -19.13 -10.54
C PRO A 264 1.23 -18.62 -11.53
N GLY A 265 1.57 -18.64 -12.85
CA GLY A 265 0.66 -18.24 -13.93
C GLY A 265 -0.33 -19.33 -14.32
#